data_4355877fb7664aca178cfb87b323c5e6
#
_entry.id   4355877fb7664aca178cfb87b323c5e6
#
_cell.length_a   1.000
_cell.length_b   1.000
_cell.length_c   1.000
_cell.angle_alpha   90.00
_cell.angle_beta   90.00
_cell.angle_gamma   90.00
#
_symmetry.space_group_name_H-M   'P 1'
#
loop_
_entity.id
_entity.type
_entity.pdbx_description
1 polymer ?
#
loop_
_entity_poly.entity_id
_entity_poly.type
_entity_poly.pdbx_seq_one_letter_code
_entity_poly.pdbx_strand_id
1 'polypeptide(L)'
;MKIFFMKFTYLLIIFFIIITSLNCSFADDYLEDNPTVDVSSEISETIAQTTDSLESSSINSRSCIVYDRNSHMILYGKNEKTQVKMASTTKIMTSIIIIENYNLSETIEISKKAAGTGGSRLGLKTGDKITIKDLLYGLMLCSGNDAAVALAEYAGGDIQGFAELMNKKASELGLANTHYESPHGLDSDGHYTTAYELAILTDYALKNETFSKIVGTKNYTITINGYPKNLSNTNELLGYLNGVYGVKTGFTNGANRCLVTACKRDEMDIICVVLGADTKKYRTQDSIKLIEYAFKNFTYINANQIATENFEIWKDENLKYIDINKSSSASFDFEIETCENPILSVYKNDIGNIKTYISINTNLEAPISSNTVIGNLTLS
;
A
#
# COMPACT_ATOMS: atom_id res chain seq x y z
N MET A 1 57.94 2.45 -29.80
CA MET A 1 56.88 3.49 -29.77
C MET A 1 55.47 3.00 -30.16
N LYS A 2 55.33 1.83 -30.80
CA LYS A 2 53.98 1.27 -31.16
C LYS A 2 53.25 0.50 -30.04
N ILE A 3 53.95 -0.01 -29.04
CA ILE A 3 53.36 -0.82 -27.95
C ILE A 3 52.70 0.05 -26.87
N PHE A 4 53.09 1.30 -26.71
CA PHE A 4 52.54 2.20 -25.68
C PHE A 4 51.16 2.76 -26.10
N PHE A 5 50.91 2.94 -27.39
CA PHE A 5 49.61 3.42 -27.89
C PHE A 5 48.50 2.38 -27.81
N MET A 6 48.82 1.09 -27.93
CA MET A 6 47.84 0.03 -27.87
C MET A 6 47.32 -0.24 -26.43
N LYS A 7 48.20 -0.05 -25.41
CA LYS A 7 47.76 -0.20 -24.01
C LYS A 7 46.91 0.97 -23.52
N PHE A 8 47.13 2.16 -24.06
CA PHE A 8 46.30 3.34 -23.70
C PHE A 8 44.89 3.27 -24.29
N THR A 9 44.74 2.74 -25.50
CA THR A 9 43.46 2.56 -26.17
C THR A 9 42.61 1.46 -25.47
N TYR A 10 43.24 0.39 -25.01
CA TYR A 10 42.55 -0.64 -24.23
C TYR A 10 42.12 -0.13 -22.84
N LEU A 11 42.92 0.70 -22.18
CA LEU A 11 42.55 1.31 -20.88
C LEU A 11 41.41 2.31 -21.04
N LEU A 12 41.36 3.07 -22.13
CA LEU A 12 40.26 4.00 -22.44
C LEU A 12 38.94 3.25 -22.78
N ILE A 13 39.04 2.12 -23.48
CA ILE A 13 37.87 1.29 -23.79
C ILE A 13 37.33 0.60 -22.55
N ILE A 14 38.19 0.11 -21.64
CA ILE A 14 37.77 -0.47 -20.36
C ILE A 14 37.16 0.60 -19.44
N PHE A 15 37.71 1.82 -19.43
CA PHE A 15 37.12 2.94 -18.69
C PHE A 15 35.77 3.38 -19.26
N PHE A 16 35.60 3.35 -20.58
CA PHE A 16 34.32 3.65 -21.22
C PHE A 16 33.25 2.56 -20.99
N ILE A 17 33.66 1.28 -20.95
CA ILE A 17 32.77 0.15 -20.68
C ILE A 17 32.31 0.15 -19.20
N ILE A 18 33.18 0.56 -18.27
CA ILE A 18 32.83 0.69 -16.84
C ILE A 18 31.87 1.87 -16.60
N ILE A 19 31.97 2.95 -17.38
CA ILE A 19 31.06 4.12 -17.26
C ILE A 19 29.67 3.84 -17.86
N THR A 20 29.57 2.97 -18.86
CA THR A 20 28.27 2.67 -19.50
C THR A 20 27.42 1.63 -18.75
N SER A 21 27.96 0.94 -17.76
CA SER A 21 27.22 -0.04 -16.94
C SER A 21 26.57 0.54 -15.69
N LEU A 22 26.67 1.86 -15.45
CA LEU A 22 26.23 2.52 -14.21
C LEU A 22 25.12 3.57 -14.42
N ASN A 23 24.26 3.42 -15.41
CA ASN A 23 23.16 4.36 -15.60
C ASN A 23 21.80 3.66 -15.55
N CYS A 24 21.41 3.16 -14.38
CA CYS A 24 20.03 3.27 -13.94
C CYS A 24 19.89 4.70 -13.40
N SER A 25 19.23 5.59 -14.14
CA SER A 25 19.07 6.97 -13.73
C SER A 25 18.11 7.05 -12.56
N PHE A 26 18.63 7.19 -11.37
CA PHE A 26 17.92 7.52 -10.15
C PHE A 26 17.57 9.01 -10.14
N ALA A 27 16.71 9.48 -11.04
CA ALA A 27 16.46 10.93 -11.17
C ALA A 27 15.67 11.53 -9.98
N ASP A 28 14.97 10.71 -9.19
CA ASP A 28 14.17 11.21 -8.06
C ASP A 28 14.95 11.31 -6.74
N ASP A 29 16.10 10.61 -6.60
CA ASP A 29 16.84 10.56 -5.34
C ASP A 29 18.16 11.35 -5.35
N TYR A 30 18.61 11.90 -6.51
CA TYR A 30 19.89 12.57 -6.63
C TYR A 30 19.92 14.06 -6.20
N LEU A 31 18.80 14.64 -5.83
CA LEU A 31 18.75 16.04 -5.38
C LEU A 31 18.92 16.23 -3.87
N GLU A 32 19.13 15.17 -3.12
CA GLU A 32 19.53 15.29 -1.71
C GLU A 32 20.99 14.83 -1.54
N ASP A 33 21.86 15.83 -1.33
CA ASP A 33 23.15 15.61 -0.75
C ASP A 33 23.03 14.86 0.55
N ASN A 34 23.43 13.59 0.59
CA ASN A 34 24.16 13.13 1.75
C ASN A 34 24.81 11.77 1.59
N PRO A 35 25.95 11.57 2.29
CA PRO A 35 26.71 10.35 2.23
C PRO A 35 25.84 9.17 2.63
N THR A 36 26.18 8.01 2.11
CA THR A 36 25.60 6.71 2.40
C THR A 36 25.32 6.54 3.89
N VAL A 37 24.12 6.97 4.32
CA VAL A 37 23.62 6.58 5.63
C VAL A 37 23.42 5.07 5.56
N ASP A 38 24.03 4.35 6.48
CA ASP A 38 23.77 2.92 6.61
C ASP A 38 22.31 2.73 7.01
N VAL A 39 21.48 2.36 6.04
CA VAL A 39 20.03 2.16 6.21
C VAL A 39 19.75 1.19 7.37
N SER A 40 20.62 0.21 7.60
CA SER A 40 20.44 -0.77 8.67
C SER A 40 20.64 -0.15 10.06
N SER A 41 21.60 0.75 10.23
CA SER A 41 21.81 1.46 11.49
C SER A 41 20.69 2.45 11.79
N GLU A 42 20.21 3.18 10.78
CA GLU A 42 19.09 4.12 10.92
C GLU A 42 17.78 3.40 11.29
N ILE A 43 17.50 2.24 10.69
CA ILE A 43 16.33 1.40 11.04
C ILE A 43 16.42 0.98 12.51
N SER A 44 17.57 0.43 12.94
CA SER A 44 17.76 -0.07 14.31
C SER A 44 17.62 1.05 15.34
N GLU A 45 18.17 2.22 15.09
CA GLU A 45 18.05 3.39 15.96
C GLU A 45 16.60 3.89 16.05
N THR A 46 15.90 3.97 14.92
CA THR A 46 14.51 4.41 14.88
C THR A 46 13.58 3.44 15.61
N ILE A 47 13.77 2.13 15.44
CA ILE A 47 13.01 1.09 16.17
C ILE A 47 13.20 1.25 17.69
N ALA A 48 14.45 1.43 18.15
CA ALA A 48 14.76 1.60 19.56
C ALA A 48 14.10 2.85 20.19
N GLN A 49 13.83 3.88 19.38
CA GLN A 49 13.17 5.13 19.80
C GLN A 49 11.64 5.08 19.74
N THR A 50 11.05 4.04 19.17
CA THR A 50 9.58 3.94 19.04
C THR A 50 8.95 3.62 20.40
N THR A 51 8.06 4.51 20.85
CA THR A 51 7.37 4.43 22.15
C THR A 51 5.98 3.79 22.01
N ASP A 52 5.34 3.48 23.15
CA ASP A 52 3.98 2.93 23.19
C ASP A 52 2.93 3.97 22.76
N SER A 53 3.23 5.27 22.92
CA SER A 53 2.41 6.37 22.41
C SER A 53 3.13 7.06 21.27
N LEU A 54 2.42 7.39 20.21
CA LEU A 54 2.95 8.08 19.05
C LEU A 54 2.25 9.43 18.86
N GLU A 55 2.95 10.49 19.32
CA GLU A 55 2.46 11.86 19.17
C GLU A 55 2.53 12.31 17.70
N SER A 56 1.47 12.95 17.22
CA SER A 56 1.39 13.47 15.84
C SER A 56 2.52 14.46 15.51
N SER A 57 3.02 15.18 16.51
CA SER A 57 4.16 16.09 16.41
C SER A 57 5.50 15.40 16.16
N SER A 58 5.62 14.11 16.49
CA SER A 58 6.83 13.30 16.26
C SER A 58 6.93 12.75 14.83
N ILE A 59 5.88 12.92 14.02
CA ILE A 59 5.78 12.52 12.63
C ILE A 59 5.94 13.75 11.73
N ASN A 60 6.97 13.77 10.89
CA ASN A 60 7.29 14.88 9.99
C ASN A 60 6.30 14.96 8.80
N SER A 61 5.89 13.82 8.27
CA SER A 61 4.98 13.77 7.11
C SER A 61 3.68 14.56 7.33
N ARG A 62 3.20 15.22 6.27
CA ARG A 62 2.00 16.06 6.29
C ARG A 62 0.73 15.26 6.48
N SER A 63 0.68 14.08 5.87
CA SER A 63 -0.43 13.14 5.96
C SER A 63 0.12 11.71 6.03
N CYS A 64 -0.42 10.91 6.93
CA CYS A 64 -0.07 9.49 7.02
C CYS A 64 -1.19 8.66 7.61
N ILE A 65 -1.12 7.34 7.37
CA ILE A 65 -2.04 6.35 7.91
C ILE A 65 -1.32 5.01 8.13
N VAL A 66 -1.74 4.28 9.14
CA VAL A 66 -1.54 2.83 9.24
C VAL A 66 -2.91 2.16 9.15
N TYR A 67 -3.11 1.38 8.11
CA TYR A 67 -4.34 0.67 7.82
C TYR A 67 -4.11 -0.83 7.94
N ASP A 68 -4.94 -1.51 8.71
CA ASP A 68 -4.92 -2.96 8.86
C ASP A 68 -5.77 -3.63 7.77
N ARG A 69 -5.17 -4.55 7.03
CA ARG A 69 -5.79 -5.22 5.88
C ARG A 69 -6.82 -6.27 6.27
N ASN A 70 -6.69 -6.86 7.44
CA ASN A 70 -7.56 -7.95 7.88
C ASN A 70 -8.81 -7.43 8.58
N SER A 71 -8.65 -6.44 9.47
CA SER A 71 -9.76 -5.83 10.19
C SER A 71 -10.39 -4.63 9.46
N HIS A 72 -9.71 -4.11 8.44
CA HIS A 72 -10.06 -2.87 7.73
C HIS A 72 -10.09 -1.62 8.64
N MET A 73 -9.38 -1.66 9.76
CA MET A 73 -9.33 -0.57 10.74
C MET A 73 -8.14 0.35 10.52
N ILE A 74 -8.31 1.61 10.93
CA ILE A 74 -7.22 2.59 10.99
C ILE A 74 -6.55 2.46 12.36
N LEU A 75 -5.28 2.05 12.38
CA LEU A 75 -4.50 1.91 13.61
C LEU A 75 -3.83 3.23 14.02
N TYR A 76 -3.54 4.09 13.05
CA TYR A 76 -3.03 5.43 13.25
C TYR A 76 -3.41 6.32 12.05
N GLY A 77 -3.75 7.59 12.32
CA GLY A 77 -4.05 8.57 11.28
C GLY A 77 -3.58 9.98 11.67
N LYS A 78 -2.97 10.68 10.70
CA LYS A 78 -2.65 12.11 10.80
C LYS A 78 -3.04 12.75 9.46
N ASN A 79 -4.05 13.61 9.47
CA ASN A 79 -4.59 14.25 8.27
C ASN A 79 -4.90 13.24 7.14
N GLU A 80 -5.25 12.01 7.50
CA GLU A 80 -5.33 10.86 6.58
C GLU A 80 -6.43 11.00 5.51
N LYS A 81 -7.40 11.90 5.73
CA LYS A 81 -8.48 12.22 4.77
C LYS A 81 -8.26 13.54 4.03
N THR A 82 -7.15 14.23 4.28
CA THR A 82 -6.82 15.49 3.59
C THR A 82 -6.29 15.18 2.20
N GLN A 83 -6.79 15.89 1.17
CA GLN A 83 -6.29 15.80 -0.19
C GLN A 83 -4.88 16.37 -0.29
N VAL A 84 -3.98 15.58 -0.85
CA VAL A 84 -2.57 15.93 -1.06
C VAL A 84 -2.07 15.41 -2.40
N LYS A 85 -1.00 16.02 -2.93
CA LYS A 85 -0.27 15.49 -4.09
C LYS A 85 0.43 14.19 -3.69
N MET A 86 0.44 13.20 -4.60
CA MET A 86 0.87 11.83 -4.29
C MET A 86 2.15 11.39 -4.99
N ALA A 87 2.70 12.22 -5.90
CA ALA A 87 3.87 11.88 -6.71
C ALA A 87 3.74 10.49 -7.37
N SER A 88 4.84 9.76 -7.48
CA SER A 88 4.90 8.43 -8.14
C SER A 88 4.18 7.30 -7.41
N THR A 89 3.53 7.54 -6.25
CA THR A 89 2.60 6.54 -5.69
C THR A 89 1.36 6.34 -6.57
N THR A 90 1.06 7.29 -7.48
CA THR A 90 0.13 7.18 -8.61
C THR A 90 0.28 5.88 -9.39
N LYS A 91 1.52 5.38 -9.54
CA LYS A 91 1.85 4.19 -10.33
C LYS A 91 1.25 2.88 -9.78
N ILE A 92 0.75 2.90 -8.54
CA ILE A 92 -0.06 1.81 -7.98
C ILE A 92 -1.33 1.64 -8.83
N MET A 93 -2.06 2.74 -9.09
CA MET A 93 -3.25 2.72 -9.95
C MET A 93 -2.91 2.33 -11.39
N THR A 94 -1.85 2.91 -11.94
CA THR A 94 -1.38 2.58 -13.29
C THR A 94 -1.09 1.09 -13.44
N SER A 95 -0.37 0.50 -12.47
CA SER A 95 0.00 -0.91 -12.52
C SER A 95 -1.21 -1.83 -12.46
N ILE A 96 -2.14 -1.59 -11.52
CA ILE A 96 -3.26 -2.51 -11.32
C ILE A 96 -4.21 -2.52 -12.53
N ILE A 97 -4.46 -1.36 -13.16
CA ILE A 97 -5.25 -1.29 -14.38
C ILE A 97 -4.62 -2.13 -15.50
N ILE A 98 -3.31 -2.03 -15.69
CA ILE A 98 -2.61 -2.81 -16.71
C ILE A 98 -2.64 -4.30 -16.40
N ILE A 99 -2.38 -4.69 -15.16
CA ILE A 99 -2.34 -6.10 -14.74
C ILE A 99 -3.70 -6.78 -14.90
N GLU A 100 -4.78 -6.07 -14.61
CA GLU A 100 -6.14 -6.64 -14.68
C GLU A 100 -6.67 -6.79 -16.10
N ASN A 101 -6.26 -5.94 -17.03
CA ASN A 101 -6.97 -5.80 -18.30
C ASN A 101 -6.13 -6.19 -19.54
N TYR A 102 -4.81 -6.41 -19.41
CA TYR A 102 -3.94 -6.59 -20.56
C TYR A 102 -3.03 -7.81 -20.45
N ASN A 103 -2.62 -8.34 -21.61
CA ASN A 103 -1.69 -9.46 -21.68
C ASN A 103 -0.26 -9.01 -21.40
N LEU A 104 0.29 -9.39 -20.26
CA LEU A 104 1.62 -8.96 -19.80
C LEU A 104 2.78 -9.48 -20.65
N SER A 105 2.58 -10.53 -21.45
CA SER A 105 3.59 -11.09 -22.37
C SER A 105 3.67 -10.34 -23.71
N GLU A 106 2.75 -9.44 -23.99
CA GLU A 106 2.74 -8.65 -25.21
C GLU A 106 3.92 -7.68 -25.24
N THR A 107 4.52 -7.53 -26.42
CA THR A 107 5.63 -6.61 -26.68
C THR A 107 5.12 -5.39 -27.39
N ILE A 108 5.44 -4.20 -26.88
CA ILE A 108 5.09 -2.93 -27.48
C ILE A 108 6.32 -2.16 -27.93
N GLU A 109 6.14 -1.25 -28.88
CA GLU A 109 7.16 -0.32 -29.34
C GLU A 109 7.02 1.03 -28.65
N ILE A 110 8.14 1.58 -28.17
CA ILE A 110 8.16 2.81 -27.41
C ILE A 110 8.05 4.03 -28.30
N SER A 111 7.05 4.87 -28.04
CA SER A 111 6.81 6.11 -28.76
C SER A 111 7.85 7.19 -28.44
N LYS A 112 7.93 8.20 -29.31
CA LYS A 112 8.75 9.40 -29.06
C LYS A 112 8.29 10.16 -27.81
N LYS A 113 6.99 10.17 -27.51
CA LYS A 113 6.41 10.85 -26.35
C LYS A 113 6.82 10.15 -25.06
N ALA A 114 6.63 8.82 -25.00
CA ALA A 114 7.07 8.01 -23.85
C ALA A 114 8.58 8.16 -23.60
N ALA A 115 9.41 7.98 -24.63
CA ALA A 115 10.86 8.12 -24.54
C ALA A 115 11.32 9.54 -24.13
N GLY A 116 10.52 10.58 -24.42
CA GLY A 116 10.80 11.98 -24.09
C GLY A 116 10.32 12.42 -22.71
N THR A 117 9.62 11.55 -21.96
CA THR A 117 9.03 11.90 -20.66
C THR A 117 10.11 12.21 -19.62
N GLY A 118 9.92 13.32 -18.88
CA GLY A 118 10.87 13.79 -17.86
C GLY A 118 10.70 13.10 -16.49
N GLY A 119 11.55 13.45 -15.52
CA GLY A 119 11.57 12.89 -14.17
C GLY A 119 12.31 11.54 -14.14
N SER A 120 11.91 10.65 -13.21
CA SER A 120 12.47 9.29 -13.11
C SER A 120 12.22 8.50 -14.37
N ARG A 121 13.24 7.79 -14.85
CA ARG A 121 13.18 7.13 -16.16
C ARG A 121 13.76 5.73 -16.13
N LEU A 122 13.08 4.82 -16.81
CA LEU A 122 13.66 3.53 -17.17
C LEU A 122 14.78 3.70 -18.21
N GLY A 123 14.75 4.81 -18.97
CA GLY A 123 15.74 5.14 -20.00
C GLY A 123 15.40 4.54 -21.36
N LEU A 124 14.10 4.41 -21.65
CA LEU A 124 13.59 3.94 -22.93
C LEU A 124 13.90 4.93 -24.05
N LYS A 125 14.13 4.39 -25.25
CA LYS A 125 14.35 5.16 -26.49
C LYS A 125 13.19 4.91 -27.46
N THR A 126 12.94 5.88 -28.33
CA THR A 126 11.95 5.73 -29.42
C THR A 126 12.28 4.50 -30.26
N GLY A 127 11.29 3.65 -30.50
CA GLY A 127 11.44 2.41 -31.25
C GLY A 127 11.93 1.20 -30.45
N ASP A 128 12.26 1.37 -29.16
CA ASP A 128 12.58 0.21 -28.30
C ASP A 128 11.40 -0.74 -28.22
N LYS A 129 11.70 -2.05 -28.19
CA LYS A 129 10.70 -3.12 -28.01
C LYS A 129 10.87 -3.77 -26.67
N ILE A 130 9.78 -3.81 -25.88
CA ILE A 130 9.78 -4.27 -24.50
C ILE A 130 8.43 -4.89 -24.16
N THR A 131 8.40 -5.90 -23.31
CA THR A 131 7.15 -6.51 -22.86
C THR A 131 6.41 -5.63 -21.86
N ILE A 132 5.09 -5.73 -21.80
CA ILE A 132 4.26 -5.04 -20.80
C ILE A 132 4.70 -5.44 -19.39
N LYS A 133 5.05 -6.71 -19.17
CA LYS A 133 5.60 -7.18 -17.91
C LYS A 133 6.89 -6.45 -17.50
N ASP A 134 7.83 -6.31 -18.41
CA ASP A 134 9.09 -5.64 -18.15
C ASP A 134 8.90 -4.12 -17.93
N LEU A 135 7.92 -3.52 -18.63
CA LEU A 135 7.51 -2.14 -18.36
C LEU A 135 6.92 -1.97 -16.95
N LEU A 136 6.10 -2.91 -16.47
CA LEU A 136 5.56 -2.88 -15.10
C LEU A 136 6.68 -2.97 -14.05
N TYR A 137 7.69 -3.83 -14.27
CA TYR A 137 8.87 -3.85 -13.39
C TYR A 137 9.63 -2.52 -13.43
N GLY A 138 9.84 -1.94 -14.61
CA GLY A 138 10.45 -0.62 -14.75
C GLY A 138 9.65 0.50 -14.08
N LEU A 139 8.32 0.44 -14.20
CA LEU A 139 7.37 1.35 -13.58
C LEU A 139 7.46 1.31 -12.04
N MET A 140 7.45 0.11 -11.45
CA MET A 140 7.34 -0.03 -9.99
C MET A 140 8.71 0.02 -9.30
N LEU A 141 9.75 -0.61 -9.84
CA LEU A 141 11.06 -0.66 -9.19
C LEU A 141 11.84 0.65 -9.39
N CYS A 142 11.93 1.14 -10.62
CA CYS A 142 12.69 2.35 -10.96
C CYS A 142 11.83 3.61 -11.06
N SER A 143 10.53 3.49 -10.81
CA SER A 143 9.61 4.64 -10.92
C SER A 143 9.57 5.27 -12.32
N GLY A 144 9.83 4.52 -13.41
CA GLY A 144 9.96 5.02 -14.78
C GLY A 144 8.72 5.77 -15.28
N ASN A 145 8.83 7.08 -15.51
CA ASN A 145 7.76 7.88 -16.11
C ASN A 145 7.59 7.56 -17.58
N ASP A 146 8.68 7.25 -18.28
CA ASP A 146 8.68 6.76 -19.66
C ASP A 146 7.91 5.43 -19.78
N ALA A 147 8.10 4.50 -18.84
CA ALA A 147 7.30 3.28 -18.77
C ALA A 147 5.82 3.56 -18.48
N ALA A 148 5.53 4.51 -17.58
CA ALA A 148 4.14 4.92 -17.29
C ALA A 148 3.42 5.45 -18.52
N VAL A 149 4.08 6.34 -19.29
CA VAL A 149 3.51 6.91 -20.52
C VAL A 149 3.34 5.85 -21.60
N ALA A 150 4.32 4.94 -21.78
CA ALA A 150 4.22 3.85 -22.73
C ALA A 150 3.01 2.94 -22.44
N LEU A 151 2.81 2.57 -21.18
CA LEU A 151 1.65 1.77 -20.74
C LEU A 151 0.34 2.53 -20.91
N ALA A 152 0.33 3.85 -20.65
CA ALA A 152 -0.86 4.68 -20.84
C ALA A 152 -1.25 4.82 -22.31
N GLU A 153 -0.30 5.04 -23.22
CA GLU A 153 -0.53 5.09 -24.66
C GLU A 153 -1.06 3.74 -25.19
N TYR A 154 -0.52 2.64 -24.70
CA TYR A 154 -0.96 1.30 -25.06
C TYR A 154 -2.41 1.02 -24.61
N ALA A 155 -2.76 1.37 -23.39
CA ALA A 155 -4.04 1.00 -22.79
C ALA A 155 -5.16 2.02 -23.03
N GLY A 156 -4.83 3.32 -23.03
CA GLY A 156 -5.78 4.43 -23.17
C GLY A 156 -5.72 5.16 -24.52
N GLY A 157 -4.80 4.76 -25.40
CA GLY A 157 -4.51 5.48 -26.63
C GLY A 157 -3.62 6.71 -26.42
N ASP A 158 -3.80 7.41 -25.29
CA ASP A 158 -2.96 8.52 -24.85
C ASP A 158 -3.02 8.70 -23.31
N ILE A 159 -2.34 9.73 -22.80
CA ILE A 159 -2.32 10.05 -21.36
C ILE A 159 -3.73 10.40 -20.84
N GLN A 160 -4.51 11.14 -21.63
CA GLN A 160 -5.85 11.58 -21.22
C GLN A 160 -6.81 10.39 -21.14
N GLY A 161 -6.87 9.57 -22.20
CA GLY A 161 -7.72 8.37 -22.21
C GLY A 161 -7.34 7.40 -21.10
N PHE A 162 -6.04 7.29 -20.76
CA PHE A 162 -5.63 6.48 -19.61
C PHE A 162 -6.02 7.11 -18.26
N ALA A 163 -5.94 8.43 -18.12
CA ALA A 163 -6.42 9.13 -16.93
C ALA A 163 -7.92 8.92 -16.70
N GLU A 164 -8.73 8.85 -17.78
CA GLU A 164 -10.14 8.48 -17.70
C GLU A 164 -10.34 7.06 -17.15
N LEU A 165 -9.51 6.09 -17.58
CA LEU A 165 -9.53 4.73 -17.02
C LEU A 165 -9.15 4.72 -15.52
N MET A 166 -8.15 5.53 -15.13
CA MET A 166 -7.74 5.66 -13.73
C MET A 166 -8.86 6.25 -12.86
N ASN A 167 -9.52 7.31 -13.32
CA ASN A 167 -10.62 7.95 -12.60
C ASN A 167 -11.88 7.06 -12.54
N LYS A 168 -12.14 6.28 -13.60
CA LYS A 168 -13.19 5.26 -13.59
C LYS A 168 -12.90 4.20 -12.52
N LYS A 169 -11.68 3.66 -12.46
CA LYS A 169 -11.27 2.70 -11.43
C LYS A 169 -11.35 3.30 -10.02
N ALA A 170 -10.94 4.56 -9.84
CA ALA A 170 -11.09 5.27 -8.57
C ALA A 170 -12.55 5.34 -8.11
N SER A 171 -13.46 5.67 -9.02
CA SER A 171 -14.91 5.68 -8.75
C SER A 171 -15.45 4.29 -8.40
N GLU A 172 -15.04 3.24 -9.12
CA GLU A 172 -15.41 1.84 -8.84
C GLU A 172 -14.97 1.38 -7.44
N LEU A 173 -13.83 1.90 -6.97
CA LEU A 173 -13.29 1.61 -5.63
C LEU A 173 -13.80 2.57 -4.54
N GLY A 174 -14.68 3.53 -4.88
CA GLY A 174 -15.23 4.50 -3.92
C GLY A 174 -14.23 5.56 -3.45
N LEU A 175 -13.16 5.85 -4.22
CA LEU A 175 -12.11 6.81 -3.89
C LEU A 175 -12.56 8.23 -4.27
N ALA A 176 -13.50 8.79 -3.50
CA ALA A 176 -14.17 10.05 -3.82
C ALA A 176 -13.28 11.31 -3.72
N ASN A 177 -12.15 11.20 -3.01
CA ASN A 177 -11.16 12.27 -2.81
C ASN A 177 -9.86 11.98 -3.57
N THR A 178 -9.91 11.19 -4.64
CA THR A 178 -8.78 10.85 -5.49
C THR A 178 -9.09 11.20 -6.93
N HIS A 179 -8.17 11.90 -7.59
CA HIS A 179 -8.30 12.23 -9.01
C HIS A 179 -6.94 12.16 -9.71
N TYR A 180 -6.95 11.63 -10.92
CA TYR A 180 -5.77 11.40 -11.74
C TYR A 180 -5.80 12.21 -13.03
N GLU A 181 -4.68 12.88 -13.36
CA GLU A 181 -4.46 13.58 -14.64
C GLU A 181 -3.30 12.95 -15.44
N SER A 182 -2.54 12.05 -14.82
CA SER A 182 -1.41 11.40 -15.47
C SER A 182 -1.12 10.02 -14.91
N PRO A 183 -0.45 9.11 -15.70
CA PRO A 183 -0.12 7.77 -15.24
C PRO A 183 1.11 7.74 -14.31
N HIS A 184 1.84 8.83 -14.15
CA HIS A 184 3.14 8.89 -13.46
C HIS A 184 3.15 9.70 -12.17
N GLY A 185 2.23 10.67 -12.00
CA GLY A 185 2.10 11.48 -10.79
C GLY A 185 3.01 12.71 -10.73
N LEU A 186 3.44 13.27 -11.88
CA LEU A 186 4.04 14.60 -11.91
C LEU A 186 3.01 15.63 -11.46
N ASP A 187 3.48 16.71 -10.81
CA ASP A 187 2.63 17.72 -10.21
C ASP A 187 1.66 18.36 -11.19
N SER A 188 0.39 18.34 -10.84
CA SER A 188 -0.67 19.17 -11.42
C SER A 188 -1.74 19.42 -10.34
N ASP A 189 -2.59 20.42 -10.54
CA ASP A 189 -3.53 20.84 -9.49
C ASP A 189 -4.71 19.89 -9.34
N GLY A 190 -5.11 19.21 -10.44
CA GLY A 190 -6.16 18.20 -10.45
C GLY A 190 -5.66 16.79 -10.10
N HIS A 191 -4.39 16.61 -9.69
CA HIS A 191 -3.81 15.29 -9.41
C HIS A 191 -3.55 15.12 -7.90
N TYR A 192 -4.49 14.47 -7.21
CA TYR A 192 -4.47 14.34 -5.75
C TYR A 192 -5.08 13.03 -5.25
N THR A 193 -4.80 12.72 -4.01
CA THR A 193 -5.41 11.62 -3.23
C THR A 193 -5.42 11.97 -1.74
N THR A 194 -5.91 11.05 -0.91
CA THR A 194 -5.73 11.07 0.54
C THR A 194 -4.90 9.86 0.98
N ALA A 195 -4.25 9.92 2.13
CA ALA A 195 -3.52 8.75 2.64
C ALA A 195 -4.45 7.55 2.87
N TYR A 196 -5.68 7.81 3.30
CA TYR A 196 -6.71 6.79 3.49
C TYR A 196 -7.07 6.11 2.16
N GLU A 197 -7.41 6.88 1.12
CA GLU A 197 -7.83 6.31 -0.15
C GLU A 197 -6.67 5.61 -0.89
N LEU A 198 -5.45 6.11 -0.71
CA LEU A 198 -4.26 5.43 -1.23
C LEU A 198 -4.00 4.10 -0.51
N ALA A 199 -4.31 3.98 0.79
CA ALA A 199 -4.26 2.72 1.51
C ALA A 199 -5.33 1.72 0.98
N ILE A 200 -6.56 2.17 0.74
CA ILE A 200 -7.63 1.35 0.15
C ILE A 200 -7.25 0.85 -1.26
N LEU A 201 -6.74 1.75 -2.12
CA LEU A 201 -6.24 1.36 -3.43
C LEU A 201 -5.11 0.31 -3.33
N THR A 202 -4.21 0.52 -2.38
CA THR A 202 -3.07 -0.39 -2.18
C THR A 202 -3.54 -1.76 -1.68
N ASP A 203 -4.50 -1.80 -0.75
CA ASP A 203 -5.11 -3.06 -0.28
C ASP A 203 -5.77 -3.82 -1.42
N TYR A 204 -6.54 -3.11 -2.25
CA TYR A 204 -7.13 -3.69 -3.45
C TYR A 204 -6.06 -4.28 -4.38
N ALA A 205 -5.03 -3.50 -4.69
CA ALA A 205 -3.97 -3.91 -5.61
C ALA A 205 -3.17 -5.11 -5.08
N LEU A 206 -2.90 -5.18 -3.78
CA LEU A 206 -2.15 -6.27 -3.14
C LEU A 206 -2.91 -7.61 -3.11
N LYS A 207 -4.23 -7.63 -3.33
CA LYS A 207 -5.00 -8.86 -3.54
C LYS A 207 -4.66 -9.55 -4.86
N ASN A 208 -4.09 -8.80 -5.81
CA ASN A 208 -3.58 -9.35 -7.06
C ASN A 208 -2.16 -9.89 -6.86
N GLU A 209 -1.96 -11.20 -7.05
CA GLU A 209 -0.67 -11.87 -6.86
C GLU A 209 0.45 -11.32 -7.75
N THR A 210 0.12 -10.94 -9.00
CA THR A 210 1.10 -10.36 -9.93
C THR A 210 1.58 -9.00 -9.44
N PHE A 211 0.66 -8.14 -9.00
CA PHE A 211 1.01 -6.86 -8.40
C PHE A 211 1.88 -7.04 -7.15
N SER A 212 1.44 -7.88 -6.22
CA SER A 212 2.17 -8.17 -4.98
C SER A 212 3.59 -8.68 -5.25
N LYS A 213 3.75 -9.58 -6.23
CA LYS A 213 5.06 -10.09 -6.67
C LYS A 213 5.96 -8.99 -7.23
N ILE A 214 5.43 -8.11 -8.10
CA ILE A 214 6.23 -7.04 -8.70
C ILE A 214 6.72 -6.07 -7.62
N VAL A 215 5.84 -5.58 -6.74
CA VAL A 215 6.20 -4.58 -5.73
C VAL A 215 7.10 -5.15 -4.62
N GLY A 216 7.02 -6.45 -4.35
CA GLY A 216 7.88 -7.16 -3.41
C GLY A 216 9.25 -7.55 -3.97
N THR A 217 9.49 -7.32 -5.25
CA THR A 217 10.77 -7.67 -5.88
C THR A 217 11.83 -6.62 -5.60
N LYS A 218 12.96 -7.02 -4.98
CA LYS A 218 14.09 -6.13 -4.67
C LYS A 218 14.93 -5.82 -5.91
N ASN A 219 15.26 -6.86 -6.70
CA ASN A 219 16.05 -6.73 -7.93
C ASN A 219 15.40 -7.56 -9.03
N TYR A 220 15.38 -7.04 -10.25
CA TYR A 220 14.85 -7.73 -11.41
C TYR A 220 15.61 -7.38 -12.68
N THR A 221 15.76 -8.32 -13.60
CA THR A 221 16.38 -8.08 -14.90
C THR A 221 15.30 -8.05 -15.97
N ILE A 222 15.11 -6.90 -16.60
CA ILE A 222 14.24 -6.72 -17.76
C ILE A 222 15.01 -6.91 -19.05
N THR A 223 14.29 -7.03 -20.17
CA THR A 223 14.89 -7.13 -21.51
C THR A 223 14.33 -6.02 -22.42
N ILE A 224 15.23 -5.20 -22.98
CA ILE A 224 14.90 -4.16 -23.96
C ILE A 224 15.63 -4.50 -25.26
N ASN A 225 14.91 -4.66 -26.37
CA ASN A 225 15.50 -5.06 -27.67
C ASN A 225 16.34 -6.34 -27.61
N GLY A 226 16.03 -7.27 -26.71
CA GLY A 226 16.83 -8.47 -26.49
C GLY A 226 18.02 -8.28 -25.53
N TYR A 227 18.32 -7.07 -25.05
CA TYR A 227 19.42 -6.79 -24.13
C TYR A 227 18.94 -6.71 -22.68
N PRO A 228 19.66 -7.34 -21.74
CA PRO A 228 19.29 -7.31 -20.33
C PRO A 228 19.60 -5.95 -19.68
N LYS A 229 18.73 -5.53 -18.76
CA LYS A 229 18.93 -4.36 -17.89
C LYS A 229 18.52 -4.71 -16.47
N ASN A 230 19.42 -4.53 -15.50
CA ASN A 230 19.17 -4.78 -14.09
C ASN A 230 18.46 -3.58 -13.47
N LEU A 231 17.43 -3.86 -12.67
CA LEU A 231 16.65 -2.91 -11.91
C LEU A 231 16.78 -3.20 -10.43
N SER A 232 16.78 -2.15 -9.61
CA SER A 232 16.68 -2.24 -8.14
C SER A 232 15.48 -1.43 -7.66
N ASN A 233 14.79 -1.95 -6.67
CA ASN A 233 13.63 -1.28 -6.09
C ASN A 233 14.05 -0.07 -5.27
N THR A 234 13.38 1.06 -5.48
CA THR A 234 13.62 2.31 -4.75
C THR A 234 13.10 2.30 -3.32
N ASN A 235 12.30 1.31 -2.93
CA ASN A 235 11.86 1.14 -1.55
C ASN A 235 12.99 0.55 -0.70
N GLU A 236 13.68 1.39 0.04
CA GLU A 236 14.83 1.02 0.86
C GLU A 236 14.47 0.18 2.09
N LEU A 237 13.19 0.13 2.51
CA LEU A 237 12.75 -0.73 3.61
C LEU A 237 12.63 -2.20 3.18
N LEU A 238 12.50 -2.45 1.88
CA LEU A 238 12.33 -3.80 1.33
C LEU A 238 13.59 -4.66 1.54
N GLY A 239 13.46 -5.70 2.36
CA GLY A 239 14.56 -6.60 2.74
C GLY A 239 15.49 -6.06 3.83
N TYR A 240 15.12 -4.93 4.49
CA TYR A 240 15.81 -4.37 5.66
C TYR A 240 14.90 -4.30 6.87
N LEU A 241 13.66 -3.83 6.74
CA LEU A 241 12.69 -3.86 7.83
C LEU A 241 11.90 -5.18 7.77
N ASN A 242 11.90 -5.91 8.89
CA ASN A 242 11.25 -7.22 8.97
C ASN A 242 9.77 -7.15 8.57
N GLY A 243 9.36 -8.06 7.70
CA GLY A 243 7.98 -8.19 7.23
C GLY A 243 7.60 -7.25 6.08
N VAL A 244 8.45 -6.29 5.67
CA VAL A 244 8.16 -5.40 4.53
C VAL A 244 8.22 -6.17 3.21
N TYR A 245 7.13 -6.05 2.41
CA TYR A 245 7.00 -6.73 1.12
C TYR A 245 6.53 -5.83 -0.05
N GLY A 246 6.57 -4.51 0.10
CA GLY A 246 6.22 -3.53 -0.94
C GLY A 246 6.19 -2.13 -0.35
N VAL A 247 5.77 -1.05 -1.04
CA VAL A 247 5.02 -1.04 -2.31
C VAL A 247 5.65 -0.01 -3.28
N LYS A 248 5.64 1.32 -2.94
CA LYS A 248 6.07 2.36 -3.88
C LYS A 248 6.53 3.63 -3.19
N THR A 249 7.67 4.17 -3.63
CA THR A 249 8.17 5.50 -3.31
C THR A 249 7.60 6.57 -4.24
N GLY A 250 7.63 7.83 -3.81
CA GLY A 250 7.28 8.97 -4.64
C GLY A 250 8.01 10.25 -4.20
N PHE A 251 8.33 11.10 -5.18
CA PHE A 251 8.83 12.44 -4.94
C PHE A 251 8.47 13.36 -6.10
N THR A 252 7.98 14.55 -5.77
CA THR A 252 7.94 15.74 -6.61
C THR A 252 8.11 16.96 -5.72
N ASN A 253 8.42 18.11 -6.29
CA ASN A 253 8.55 19.35 -5.51
C ASN A 253 7.23 19.74 -4.80
N GLY A 254 6.08 19.42 -5.39
CA GLY A 254 4.77 19.73 -4.79
C GLY A 254 4.32 18.70 -3.75
N ALA A 255 4.61 17.43 -3.98
CA ALA A 255 4.23 16.35 -3.08
C ALA A 255 5.21 16.13 -1.91
N ASN A 256 6.47 16.56 -2.05
CA ASN A 256 7.57 16.14 -1.19
C ASN A 256 7.79 14.62 -1.23
N ARG A 257 8.40 14.03 -0.21
CA ARG A 257 8.71 12.60 -0.16
C ARG A 257 7.51 11.77 0.28
N CYS A 258 7.19 10.74 -0.51
CA CYS A 258 6.07 9.83 -0.28
C CYS A 258 6.56 8.38 -0.25
N LEU A 259 5.90 7.55 0.57
CA LEU A 259 6.14 6.11 0.61
C LEU A 259 4.86 5.38 0.99
N VAL A 260 4.53 4.37 0.23
CA VAL A 260 3.54 3.36 0.60
C VAL A 260 4.30 2.08 0.91
N THR A 261 4.11 1.55 2.11
CA THR A 261 4.77 0.31 2.58
C THR A 261 3.70 -0.70 3.00
N ALA A 262 3.84 -1.94 2.54
CA ALA A 262 3.08 -3.07 3.05
C ALA A 262 4.00 -3.93 3.92
N CYS A 263 3.52 -4.31 5.09
CA CYS A 263 4.32 -5.04 6.08
C CYS A 263 3.44 -6.08 6.77
N LYS A 264 3.93 -7.33 6.78
CA LYS A 264 3.25 -8.45 7.43
C LYS A 264 4.16 -9.09 8.46
N ARG A 265 3.66 -9.24 9.70
CA ARG A 265 4.32 -10.01 10.75
C ARG A 265 3.28 -10.90 11.42
N ASP A 266 3.58 -12.17 11.53
CA ASP A 266 2.63 -13.17 11.99
C ASP A 266 1.31 -13.07 11.21
N GLU A 267 0.20 -12.87 11.89
CA GLU A 267 -1.11 -12.73 11.27
C GLU A 267 -1.46 -11.30 10.87
N MET A 268 -0.78 -10.29 11.43
CA MET A 268 -1.09 -8.88 11.17
C MET A 268 -0.45 -8.43 9.86
N ASP A 269 -1.27 -7.86 8.97
CA ASP A 269 -0.87 -7.35 7.65
C ASP A 269 -1.36 -5.91 7.49
N ILE A 270 -0.41 -4.97 7.44
CA ILE A 270 -0.70 -3.53 7.45
C ILE A 270 -0.18 -2.82 6.20
N ILE A 271 -0.84 -1.74 5.86
CA ILE A 271 -0.38 -0.74 4.89
C ILE A 271 -0.07 0.56 5.64
N CYS A 272 1.16 1.02 5.51
CA CYS A 272 1.61 2.31 6.01
C CYS A 272 1.78 3.27 4.83
N VAL A 273 1.06 4.39 4.85
CA VAL A 273 1.17 5.46 3.86
C VAL A 273 1.73 6.69 4.52
N VAL A 274 2.80 7.23 3.96
CA VAL A 274 3.47 8.48 4.36
C VAL A 274 3.49 9.41 3.16
N LEU A 275 2.89 10.60 3.28
CA LEU A 275 2.81 11.61 2.23
C LEU A 275 3.32 12.95 2.72
N GLY A 276 4.17 13.59 1.92
CA GLY A 276 4.64 14.95 2.18
C GLY A 276 5.70 15.06 3.27
N ALA A 277 6.56 14.08 3.46
CA ALA A 277 7.73 14.21 4.33
C ALA A 277 8.78 15.14 3.71
N ASP A 278 9.44 15.97 4.52
CA ASP A 278 10.36 16.99 4.01
C ASP A 278 11.63 16.42 3.40
N THR A 279 12.12 15.30 3.94
CA THR A 279 13.33 14.64 3.45
C THR A 279 13.14 13.14 3.26
N LYS A 280 14.03 12.51 2.50
CA LYS A 280 14.09 11.05 2.35
C LYS A 280 14.25 10.38 3.72
N LYS A 281 15.10 10.93 4.59
CA LYS A 281 15.34 10.44 5.93
C LYS A 281 14.06 10.45 6.78
N TYR A 282 13.35 11.58 6.83
CA TYR A 282 12.09 11.68 7.58
C TYR A 282 11.02 10.74 7.05
N ARG A 283 10.88 10.61 5.73
CA ARG A 283 9.96 9.64 5.10
C ARG A 283 10.21 8.22 5.63
N THR A 284 11.47 7.80 5.64
CA THR A 284 11.88 6.48 6.10
C THR A 284 11.65 6.29 7.58
N GLN A 285 12.07 7.26 8.40
CA GLN A 285 11.88 7.25 9.86
C GLN A 285 10.41 7.24 10.25
N ASP A 286 9.57 8.06 9.62
CA ASP A 286 8.12 8.08 9.87
C ASP A 286 7.48 6.74 9.53
N SER A 287 7.85 6.13 8.38
CA SER A 287 7.34 4.82 8.00
C SER A 287 7.72 3.75 9.01
N ILE A 288 8.97 3.73 9.51
CA ILE A 288 9.42 2.77 10.52
C ILE A 288 8.66 2.98 11.84
N LYS A 289 8.59 4.23 12.34
CA LYS A 289 7.88 4.55 13.59
C LYS A 289 6.42 4.09 13.54
N LEU A 290 5.73 4.37 12.44
CA LEU A 290 4.33 4.01 12.25
C LEU A 290 4.14 2.49 12.20
N ILE A 291 5.00 1.77 11.48
CA ILE A 291 4.95 0.32 11.36
C ILE A 291 5.23 -0.33 12.72
N GLU A 292 6.32 0.07 13.39
CA GLU A 292 6.68 -0.49 14.71
C GLU A 292 5.62 -0.18 15.77
N TYR A 293 5.05 1.03 15.76
CA TYR A 293 3.95 1.40 16.63
C TYR A 293 2.76 0.45 16.48
N ALA A 294 2.37 0.14 15.24
CA ALA A 294 1.25 -0.75 14.99
C ALA A 294 1.52 -2.16 15.53
N PHE A 295 2.63 -2.77 15.16
CA PHE A 295 2.96 -4.14 15.62
C PHE A 295 3.22 -4.23 17.13
N LYS A 296 3.72 -3.15 17.75
CA LYS A 296 3.95 -3.12 19.18
C LYS A 296 2.66 -3.07 19.98
N ASN A 297 1.70 -2.24 19.55
CA ASN A 297 0.53 -1.87 20.34
C ASN A 297 -0.74 -2.65 20.02
N PHE A 298 -0.89 -3.17 18.80
CA PHE A 298 -2.14 -3.80 18.36
C PHE A 298 -2.02 -5.31 18.26
N THR A 299 -3.16 -5.96 18.40
CA THR A 299 -3.36 -7.40 18.15
C THR A 299 -4.77 -7.64 17.69
N TYR A 300 -5.07 -8.87 17.26
CA TYR A 300 -6.42 -9.25 16.85
C TYR A 300 -7.19 -9.89 17.97
N ILE A 301 -8.50 -9.63 17.93
CA ILE A 301 -9.51 -10.43 18.60
C ILE A 301 -10.51 -10.96 17.56
N ASN A 302 -11.15 -12.08 17.88
CA ASN A 302 -12.29 -12.58 17.13
C ASN A 302 -13.58 -12.17 17.84
N ALA A 303 -14.27 -11.16 17.30
CA ALA A 303 -15.51 -10.64 17.91
C ALA A 303 -16.61 -11.70 18.01
N ASN A 304 -16.74 -12.58 16.99
CA ASN A 304 -17.75 -13.64 17.03
C ASN A 304 -17.48 -14.64 18.15
N GLN A 305 -16.21 -15.00 18.36
CA GLN A 305 -15.84 -15.92 19.45
C GLN A 305 -16.20 -15.30 20.80
N ILE A 306 -15.76 -14.06 21.08
CA ILE A 306 -16.04 -13.37 22.34
C ILE A 306 -17.56 -13.20 22.54
N ALA A 307 -18.27 -12.82 21.48
CA ALA A 307 -19.72 -12.65 21.54
C ALA A 307 -20.42 -13.95 21.85
N THR A 308 -20.06 -15.06 21.20
CA THR A 308 -20.68 -16.38 21.43
C THR A 308 -20.39 -16.89 22.84
N GLU A 309 -19.16 -16.83 23.30
CA GLU A 309 -18.80 -17.27 24.66
C GLU A 309 -19.56 -16.49 25.72
N ASN A 310 -19.61 -15.17 25.61
CA ASN A 310 -20.34 -14.34 26.59
C ASN A 310 -21.88 -14.50 26.49
N PHE A 311 -22.40 -14.75 25.29
CA PHE A 311 -23.81 -14.99 25.08
C PHE A 311 -24.27 -16.32 25.72
N GLU A 312 -23.50 -17.39 25.58
CA GLU A 312 -23.84 -18.68 26.22
C GLU A 312 -23.83 -18.56 27.76
N ILE A 313 -22.82 -17.86 28.34
CA ILE A 313 -22.81 -17.59 29.78
C ILE A 313 -24.06 -16.81 30.21
N TRP A 314 -24.40 -15.75 29.49
CA TRP A 314 -25.57 -14.93 29.76
C TRP A 314 -26.87 -15.74 29.62
N LYS A 315 -26.97 -16.60 28.62
CA LYS A 315 -28.14 -17.46 28.34
C LYS A 315 -28.40 -18.44 29.50
N ASP A 316 -27.35 -19.10 29.98
CA ASP A 316 -27.44 -20.00 31.14
C ASP A 316 -28.00 -19.30 32.41
N GLU A 317 -27.66 -18.05 32.60
CA GLU A 317 -28.07 -17.28 33.78
C GLU A 317 -29.46 -16.69 33.63
N ASN A 318 -29.85 -16.23 32.41
CA ASN A 318 -31.00 -15.35 32.19
C ASN A 318 -32.20 -15.99 31.45
N LEU A 319 -32.01 -17.10 30.73
CA LEU A 319 -33.06 -17.72 29.91
C LEU A 319 -34.35 -17.99 30.71
N LYS A 320 -34.20 -18.39 31.97
CA LYS A 320 -35.30 -18.68 32.91
C LYS A 320 -36.16 -17.48 33.28
N TYR A 321 -35.71 -16.26 32.98
CA TYR A 321 -36.44 -15.01 33.27
C TYR A 321 -37.16 -14.43 32.05
N ILE A 322 -37.06 -15.11 30.89
CA ILE A 322 -37.70 -14.65 29.65
C ILE A 322 -39.00 -15.41 29.47
N ASP A 323 -40.11 -14.68 29.45
CA ASP A 323 -41.46 -15.23 29.22
C ASP A 323 -41.96 -14.84 27.83
N ILE A 324 -42.62 -15.80 27.17
CA ILE A 324 -43.30 -15.56 25.91
C ILE A 324 -44.80 -15.64 26.17
N ASN A 325 -45.45 -14.49 26.15
CA ASN A 325 -46.90 -14.41 26.36
C ASN A 325 -47.64 -15.18 25.27
N LYS A 326 -48.75 -15.84 25.65
CA LYS A 326 -49.61 -16.64 24.76
C LYS A 326 -48.91 -17.82 24.08
N SER A 327 -47.75 -18.24 24.55
CA SER A 327 -47.08 -19.43 24.03
C SER A 327 -47.75 -20.69 24.51
N SER A 328 -47.91 -21.66 23.61
CA SER A 328 -48.31 -23.02 23.94
C SER A 328 -47.12 -23.96 24.15
N SER A 329 -45.91 -23.49 23.91
CA SER A 329 -44.66 -24.23 24.06
C SER A 329 -43.98 -23.84 25.37
N ALA A 330 -43.42 -24.83 26.07
CA ALA A 330 -42.63 -24.62 27.27
C ALA A 330 -41.12 -24.44 27.01
N SER A 331 -40.70 -24.50 25.76
CA SER A 331 -39.27 -24.36 25.37
C SER A 331 -39.10 -23.47 24.15
N PHE A 332 -38.14 -22.61 24.22
CA PHE A 332 -37.63 -21.79 23.13
C PHE A 332 -36.11 -21.71 23.24
N ASP A 333 -35.45 -21.39 22.15
CA ASP A 333 -34.00 -21.19 22.12
C ASP A 333 -33.65 -19.95 21.29
N PHE A 334 -32.51 -19.35 21.58
CA PHE A 334 -31.98 -18.20 20.90
C PHE A 334 -30.62 -18.54 20.34
N GLU A 335 -30.33 -17.99 19.16
CA GLU A 335 -29.05 -18.06 18.53
C GLU A 335 -28.50 -16.65 18.30
N ILE A 336 -27.19 -16.53 18.29
CA ILE A 336 -26.52 -15.28 17.95
C ILE A 336 -26.25 -15.27 16.46
N GLU A 337 -26.60 -14.17 15.79
CA GLU A 337 -26.15 -13.91 14.42
C GLU A 337 -24.74 -13.33 14.44
N THR A 338 -23.81 -13.94 13.70
CA THR A 338 -22.40 -13.58 13.69
C THR A 338 -22.06 -12.67 12.52
N CYS A 339 -21.03 -11.84 12.69
CA CYS A 339 -20.51 -10.95 11.64
C CYS A 339 -19.71 -11.75 10.59
N GLU A 340 -19.79 -11.35 9.32
CA GLU A 340 -18.98 -11.94 8.23
C GLU A 340 -17.46 -11.68 8.43
N ASN A 341 -17.09 -10.50 8.92
CA ASN A 341 -15.70 -10.17 9.23
C ASN A 341 -15.52 -9.94 10.75
N PRO A 342 -15.21 -10.99 11.52
CA PRO A 342 -15.15 -10.93 12.98
C PRO A 342 -13.79 -10.45 13.51
N ILE A 343 -12.79 -10.23 12.66
CA ILE A 343 -11.45 -9.85 13.11
C ILE A 343 -11.41 -8.34 13.37
N LEU A 344 -11.08 -7.97 14.60
CA LEU A 344 -10.91 -6.59 15.02
C LEU A 344 -9.49 -6.39 15.55
N SER A 345 -8.91 -5.23 15.18
CA SER A 345 -7.64 -4.78 15.76
C SER A 345 -7.92 -3.97 17.02
N VAL A 346 -7.33 -4.40 18.13
CA VAL A 346 -7.49 -3.73 19.42
C VAL A 346 -6.12 -3.44 20.02
N TYR A 347 -6.04 -2.44 20.90
CA TYR A 347 -4.85 -2.25 21.71
C TYR A 347 -4.64 -3.46 22.63
N LYS A 348 -3.40 -3.98 22.68
CA LYS A 348 -3.05 -5.12 23.54
C LYS A 348 -3.43 -4.90 25.00
N ASN A 349 -3.28 -3.65 25.47
CA ASN A 349 -3.60 -3.28 26.85
C ASN A 349 -5.10 -3.22 27.13
N ASP A 350 -5.95 -3.17 26.11
CA ASP A 350 -7.39 -3.04 26.26
C ASP A 350 -8.13 -4.38 26.15
N ILE A 351 -7.46 -5.48 25.82
CA ILE A 351 -8.09 -6.81 25.69
C ILE A 351 -8.87 -7.18 26.95
N GLY A 352 -8.28 -6.96 28.13
CA GLY A 352 -8.94 -7.27 29.41
C GLY A 352 -10.10 -6.33 29.79
N ASN A 353 -10.27 -5.25 29.04
CA ASN A 353 -11.31 -4.24 29.28
C ASN A 353 -12.54 -4.41 28.36
N ILE A 354 -12.49 -5.35 27.41
CA ILE A 354 -13.59 -5.60 26.48
C ILE A 354 -14.81 -6.10 27.26
N LYS A 355 -15.92 -5.36 27.15
CA LYS A 355 -17.18 -5.68 27.78
C LYS A 355 -18.23 -6.07 26.76
N THR A 356 -19.04 -7.03 27.15
CA THR A 356 -20.19 -7.46 26.36
C THR A 356 -21.48 -6.93 27.00
N TYR A 357 -22.27 -6.25 26.21
CA TYR A 357 -23.59 -5.79 26.62
C TYR A 357 -24.64 -6.52 25.80
N ILE A 358 -25.59 -7.19 26.50
CA ILE A 358 -26.67 -7.94 25.90
C ILE A 358 -27.98 -7.27 26.32
N SER A 359 -28.78 -6.87 25.32
CA SER A 359 -30.08 -6.27 25.51
C SER A 359 -31.11 -7.10 24.75
N ILE A 360 -32.06 -7.68 25.46
CA ILE A 360 -33.15 -8.51 24.90
C ILE A 360 -34.49 -7.89 25.23
N ASN A 361 -35.43 -7.97 24.27
CA ASN A 361 -36.84 -7.66 24.52
C ASN A 361 -37.44 -8.79 25.35
N THR A 362 -37.75 -8.50 26.59
CA THR A 362 -38.37 -9.47 27.53
C THR A 362 -39.90 -9.59 27.38
N ASN A 363 -40.53 -8.71 26.63
CA ASN A 363 -41.96 -8.73 26.36
C ASN A 363 -42.27 -9.38 25.00
N LEU A 364 -42.04 -10.67 24.91
CA LEU A 364 -42.28 -11.44 23.70
C LEU A 364 -43.72 -11.97 23.70
N GLU A 365 -44.36 -11.99 22.53
CA GLU A 365 -45.76 -12.48 22.36
C GLU A 365 -45.80 -13.48 21.20
N ALA A 366 -46.39 -14.65 21.46
CA ALA A 366 -46.57 -15.68 20.43
C ALA A 366 -47.69 -15.31 19.45
N PRO A 367 -47.61 -15.71 18.14
CA PRO A 367 -46.55 -16.55 17.57
C PRO A 367 -45.29 -15.72 17.21
N ILE A 368 -44.12 -16.27 17.50
CA ILE A 368 -42.82 -15.73 17.07
C ILE A 368 -42.29 -16.56 15.91
N SER A 369 -42.00 -15.94 14.80
CA SER A 369 -41.35 -16.62 13.64
C SER A 369 -39.90 -16.92 13.92
N SER A 370 -39.38 -18.01 13.35
CA SER A 370 -37.94 -18.24 13.29
C SER A 370 -37.23 -17.05 12.62
N ASN A 371 -36.05 -16.70 13.07
CA ASN A 371 -35.25 -15.54 12.63
C ASN A 371 -35.81 -14.15 13.06
N THR A 372 -36.73 -14.11 14.04
CA THR A 372 -37.14 -12.83 14.63
C THR A 372 -36.00 -12.29 15.50
N VAL A 373 -35.51 -11.10 15.18
CA VAL A 373 -34.51 -10.41 16.01
C VAL A 373 -35.17 -9.95 17.30
N ILE A 374 -34.70 -10.45 18.43
CA ILE A 374 -35.25 -10.18 19.75
C ILE A 374 -34.33 -9.33 20.64
N GLY A 375 -33.14 -9.06 20.21
CA GLY A 375 -32.17 -8.26 20.96
C GLY A 375 -30.91 -7.94 20.21
N ASN A 376 -29.98 -7.29 20.90
CA ASN A 376 -28.69 -6.92 20.37
C ASN A 376 -27.57 -7.28 21.35
N LEU A 377 -26.43 -7.71 20.82
CA LEU A 377 -25.20 -7.88 21.57
C LEU A 377 -24.18 -6.85 21.07
N THR A 378 -23.54 -6.13 21.97
CA THR A 378 -22.55 -5.11 21.67
C THR A 378 -21.26 -5.41 22.44
N LEU A 379 -20.11 -5.39 21.76
CA LEU A 379 -18.78 -5.38 22.36
C LEU A 379 -18.27 -3.94 22.43
N SER A 380 -17.72 -3.53 23.56
CA SER A 380 -17.15 -2.19 23.75
C SER A 380 -15.86 -2.22 24.55
#